data_bbf02264244854402a3dedeb74653f6a
#
_entry.id   bbf02264244854402a3dedeb74653f6a
#
_cell.length_a   1.000
_cell.length_b   1.000
_cell.length_c   1.000
_cell.angle_alpha   90.00
_cell.angle_beta   90.00
_cell.angle_gamma   90.00
#
_symmetry.space_group_name_H-M   'P 1'
#
loop_
_entity.id
_entity.type
_entity.pdbx_description
1 polymer ?
#
loop_
_entity_poly.entity_id
_entity_poly.type
_entity_poly.pdbx_seq_one_letter_code
_entity_poly.pdbx_strand_id
1 'polypeptide(L)'
;QYDVKIFPQGSFRLGTVIKPISDKDEYDIDLVATIDNKFTSAKELKNIVGDVLKASDRYSEKIEEGKRCWTIEYAESANYHMDILPTMRSDAYFRNKELIMTHKEDENSNYEFRQTNPEAYYDWFVKRMEEEKKKLTEEYAIRNKMEIVEVPEYKIKTTLQIAIEILKRYRDIKFKEIPNI
;
A
#
# COMPACT_ATOMS: atom_id res chain seq x y z
N GLN A 1 1.88 -25.57 4.18
CA GLN A 1 2.69 -24.37 4.36
C GLN A 1 2.84 -23.70 2.99
N TYR A 2 2.54 -22.38 2.91
CA TYR A 2 2.67 -21.58 1.69
C TYR A 2 3.91 -20.70 1.78
N ASP A 3 4.55 -20.43 0.65
CA ASP A 3 5.52 -19.36 0.54
C ASP A 3 4.78 -18.05 0.30
N VAL A 4 5.08 -17.02 1.11
CA VAL A 4 4.37 -15.73 1.10
C VAL A 4 5.38 -14.60 0.98
N LYS A 5 5.23 -13.78 -0.06
CA LYS A 5 5.98 -12.53 -0.22
C LYS A 5 5.11 -11.35 0.26
N ILE A 6 5.59 -10.59 1.23
CA ILE A 6 4.92 -9.37 1.70
C ILE A 6 5.74 -8.15 1.30
N PHE A 7 5.08 -7.14 0.75
CA PHE A 7 5.73 -5.87 0.38
C PHE A 7 4.75 -4.70 0.45
N PRO A 8 5.24 -3.48 0.73
CA PRO A 8 4.40 -2.29 0.78
C PRO A 8 3.91 -1.88 -0.61
N GLN A 9 2.75 -1.23 -0.63
CA GLN A 9 2.19 -0.53 -1.79
C GLN A 9 1.65 0.85 -1.39
N GLY A 10 0.84 1.47 -2.22
CA GLY A 10 0.13 2.71 -1.91
C GLY A 10 1.04 3.89 -1.58
N SER A 11 0.51 4.81 -0.81
CA SER A 11 1.17 6.08 -0.50
C SER A 11 2.48 5.92 0.28
N PHE A 12 2.56 4.92 1.14
CA PHE A 12 3.77 4.64 1.92
C PHE A 12 4.94 4.26 1.01
N ARG A 13 4.72 3.33 0.08
CA ARG A 13 5.76 2.92 -0.88
C ARG A 13 6.16 4.02 -1.86
N LEU A 14 5.20 4.86 -2.27
CA LEU A 14 5.43 5.95 -3.22
C LEU A 14 6.05 7.20 -2.56
N GLY A 15 6.16 7.23 -1.24
CA GLY A 15 6.64 8.39 -0.50
C GLY A 15 5.71 9.60 -0.62
N THR A 16 4.39 9.37 -0.74
CA THR A 16 3.36 10.41 -0.88
C THR A 16 2.38 10.43 0.30
N VAL A 17 2.81 9.94 1.46
CA VAL A 17 2.05 10.01 2.71
C VAL A 17 1.93 11.45 3.16
N ILE A 18 0.72 11.86 3.56
CA ILE A 18 0.47 13.16 4.18
C ILE A 18 0.06 12.98 5.64
N LYS A 19 0.38 13.96 6.47
CA LYS A 19 -0.03 13.94 7.87
C LYS A 19 -1.56 14.06 7.97
N PRO A 20 -2.24 13.27 8.81
CA PRO A 20 -3.65 13.44 9.11
C PRO A 20 -4.02 14.89 9.48
N ILE A 21 -5.24 15.34 9.15
CA ILE A 21 -5.71 16.70 9.48
C ILE A 21 -6.17 16.76 10.93
N SER A 22 -6.73 15.69 11.45
CA SER A 22 -7.24 15.59 12.81
C SER A 22 -6.74 14.34 13.49
N ASP A 23 -6.86 14.31 14.82
CA ASP A 23 -6.49 13.14 15.62
C ASP A 23 -7.45 11.94 15.42
N LYS A 24 -8.52 12.14 14.61
CA LYS A 24 -9.46 11.09 14.20
C LYS A 24 -9.08 10.43 12.88
N ASP A 25 -8.21 11.07 12.11
CA ASP A 25 -7.72 10.53 10.85
C ASP A 25 -6.49 9.67 11.12
N GLU A 26 -6.37 8.56 10.43
CA GLU A 26 -5.30 7.59 10.60
C GLU A 26 -4.35 7.56 9.41
N TYR A 27 -3.16 7.01 9.63
CA TYR A 27 -2.24 6.68 8.55
C TYR A 27 -2.59 5.31 7.96
N ASP A 28 -2.65 5.23 6.64
CA ASP A 28 -2.87 3.99 5.91
C ASP A 28 -1.53 3.34 5.54
N ILE A 29 -1.34 2.10 5.96
CA ILE A 29 -0.21 1.27 5.54
C ILE A 29 -0.74 0.14 4.66
N ASP A 30 -0.55 0.27 3.36
CA ASP A 30 -0.98 -0.74 2.39
C ASP A 30 0.11 -1.79 2.18
N LEU A 31 -0.22 -3.06 2.40
CA LEU A 31 0.63 -4.22 2.12
C LEU A 31 0.00 -5.15 1.10
N VAL A 32 0.84 -5.77 0.29
CA VAL A 32 0.46 -6.89 -0.58
C VAL A 32 1.03 -8.16 0.01
N ALA A 33 0.19 -9.17 0.22
CA ALA A 33 0.58 -10.52 0.59
C ALA A 33 0.38 -11.44 -0.62
N THR A 34 1.47 -11.74 -1.35
CA THR A 34 1.44 -12.63 -2.51
C THR A 34 1.75 -14.04 -2.06
N ILE A 35 0.79 -14.96 -2.25
CA ILE A 35 0.93 -16.37 -1.93
C ILE A 35 1.40 -17.10 -3.20
N ASP A 36 2.49 -17.85 -3.09
CA ASP A 36 3.03 -18.64 -4.20
C ASP A 36 2.28 -19.96 -4.34
N ASN A 37 1.01 -19.85 -4.76
CA ASN A 37 0.12 -20.95 -5.07
C ASN A 37 -0.95 -20.46 -6.06
N LYS A 38 -1.62 -21.40 -6.74
CA LYS A 38 -2.77 -21.11 -7.60
C LYS A 38 -4.05 -21.50 -6.86
N PHE A 39 -4.94 -20.54 -6.74
CA PHE A 39 -6.25 -20.72 -6.15
C PHE A 39 -7.31 -20.70 -7.25
N THR A 40 -8.31 -21.56 -7.14
CA THR A 40 -9.48 -21.61 -8.03
C THR A 40 -10.64 -20.80 -7.48
N SER A 41 -10.61 -20.45 -6.20
CA SER A 41 -11.63 -19.67 -5.52
C SER A 41 -11.04 -18.37 -4.96
N ALA A 42 -11.63 -17.24 -5.32
CA ALA A 42 -11.24 -15.93 -4.78
C ALA A 42 -11.51 -15.85 -3.27
N LYS A 43 -12.55 -16.51 -2.78
CA LYS A 43 -12.85 -16.62 -1.35
C LYS A 43 -11.77 -17.40 -0.60
N GLU A 44 -11.28 -18.49 -1.18
CA GLU A 44 -10.19 -19.28 -0.57
C GLU A 44 -8.91 -18.44 -0.42
N LEU A 45 -8.51 -17.74 -1.50
CA LEU A 45 -7.36 -16.83 -1.44
C LEU A 45 -7.53 -15.73 -0.39
N LYS A 46 -8.73 -15.18 -0.25
CA LYS A 46 -9.05 -14.19 0.78
C LYS A 46 -8.91 -14.78 2.19
N ASN A 47 -9.55 -15.93 2.41
CA ASN A 47 -9.64 -16.55 3.73
C ASN A 47 -8.29 -17.03 4.25
N ILE A 48 -7.40 -17.52 3.40
CA ILE A 48 -6.10 -18.03 3.83
C ILE A 48 -5.29 -16.98 4.59
N VAL A 49 -5.35 -15.71 4.16
CA VAL A 49 -4.71 -14.60 4.88
C VAL A 49 -5.51 -14.24 6.12
N GLY A 50 -6.83 -14.16 6.01
CA GLY A 50 -7.72 -13.86 7.13
C GLY A 50 -7.62 -14.86 8.28
N ASP A 51 -7.53 -16.15 7.96
CA ASP A 51 -7.45 -17.21 8.95
C ASP A 51 -6.12 -17.15 9.74
N VAL A 52 -5.01 -16.85 9.05
CA VAL A 52 -3.71 -16.63 9.72
C VAL A 52 -3.76 -15.43 10.66
N LEU A 53 -4.38 -14.33 10.23
CA LEU A 53 -4.49 -13.12 11.05
C LEU A 53 -5.42 -13.35 12.25
N LYS A 54 -6.56 -14.04 12.05
CA LYS A 54 -7.51 -14.40 13.12
C LYS A 54 -6.94 -15.39 14.12
N ALA A 55 -6.04 -16.25 13.69
CA ALA A 55 -5.36 -17.20 14.57
C ALA A 55 -4.24 -16.57 15.42
N SER A 56 -3.91 -15.31 15.17
CA SER A 56 -2.87 -14.60 15.92
C SER A 56 -3.46 -13.91 17.15
N ASP A 57 -2.98 -14.25 18.34
CA ASP A 57 -3.38 -13.60 19.61
C ASP A 57 -3.20 -12.07 19.56
N ARG A 58 -2.29 -11.60 18.71
CA ARG A 58 -1.98 -10.17 18.56
C ARG A 58 -3.04 -9.40 17.75
N TYR A 59 -3.66 -10.06 16.77
CA TYR A 59 -4.50 -9.39 15.76
C TYR A 59 -5.96 -9.81 15.77
N SER A 60 -6.31 -10.97 16.38
CA SER A 60 -7.63 -11.60 16.30
C SER A 60 -8.81 -10.66 16.58
N GLU A 61 -8.65 -9.76 17.55
CA GLU A 61 -9.70 -8.81 17.96
C GLU A 61 -9.66 -7.47 17.20
N LYS A 62 -8.70 -7.30 16.29
CA LYS A 62 -8.40 -6.01 15.61
C LYS A 62 -8.49 -6.11 14.09
N ILE A 63 -9.07 -7.20 13.60
CA ILE A 63 -9.10 -7.48 12.16
C ILE A 63 -10.51 -7.33 11.61
N GLU A 64 -10.63 -6.58 10.53
CA GLU A 64 -11.85 -6.44 9.76
C GLU A 64 -11.69 -6.90 8.32
N GLU A 65 -12.76 -7.45 7.75
CA GLU A 65 -12.78 -7.83 6.35
C GLU A 65 -13.28 -6.72 5.47
N GLY A 66 -12.38 -6.03 4.77
CA GLY A 66 -12.72 -5.10 3.72
C GLY A 66 -13.02 -5.79 2.37
N LYS A 67 -13.49 -5.04 1.39
CA LYS A 67 -13.80 -5.57 0.04
C LYS A 67 -12.61 -6.28 -0.63
N ARG A 68 -11.41 -5.74 -0.47
CA ARG A 68 -10.19 -6.26 -1.11
C ARG A 68 -9.18 -6.75 -0.08
N CYS A 69 -9.01 -6.01 0.99
CA CYS A 69 -7.99 -6.20 2.02
C CYS A 69 -8.57 -6.84 3.29
N TRP A 70 -7.70 -7.30 4.14
CA TRP A 70 -7.94 -7.44 5.57
C TRP A 70 -7.32 -6.21 6.23
N THR A 71 -8.10 -5.49 7.03
CA THR A 71 -7.66 -4.30 7.75
C THR A 71 -7.33 -4.69 9.19
N ILE A 72 -6.15 -4.31 9.68
CA ILE A 72 -5.76 -4.45 11.08
C ILE A 72 -5.79 -3.06 11.69
N GLU A 73 -6.67 -2.85 12.67
CA GLU A 73 -6.72 -1.64 13.46
C GLU A 73 -5.67 -1.69 14.58
N TYR A 74 -4.76 -0.75 14.60
CA TYR A 74 -3.83 -0.62 15.72
C TYR A 74 -4.42 0.28 16.81
N ALA A 75 -4.00 0.02 18.06
CA ALA A 75 -4.55 0.70 19.25
C ALA A 75 -4.60 2.23 19.06
N GLU A 76 -5.59 2.87 19.66
CA GLU A 76 -5.90 4.31 19.59
C GLU A 76 -4.68 5.24 19.74
N SER A 77 -3.62 4.81 20.44
CA SER A 77 -2.38 5.58 20.62
C SER A 77 -1.45 5.56 19.41
N ALA A 78 -1.61 4.63 18.47
CA ALA A 78 -0.71 4.46 17.32
C ALA A 78 -1.18 5.21 16.07
N ASN A 79 -2.47 5.51 15.98
CA ASN A 79 -3.13 6.31 14.95
C ASN A 79 -2.83 5.86 13.51
N TYR A 80 -2.81 4.53 13.27
CA TYR A 80 -2.69 3.94 11.94
C TYR A 80 -3.41 2.60 11.84
N HIS A 81 -3.85 2.27 10.65
CA HIS A 81 -4.33 0.95 10.29
C HIS A 81 -3.48 0.35 9.15
N MET A 82 -3.55 -0.94 9.02
CA MET A 82 -2.79 -1.68 8.01
C MET A 82 -3.73 -2.51 7.15
N ASP A 83 -3.71 -2.24 5.86
CA ASP A 83 -4.47 -2.97 4.86
C ASP A 83 -3.60 -4.05 4.21
N ILE A 84 -3.99 -5.30 4.34
CA ILE A 84 -3.31 -6.44 3.75
C ILE A 84 -4.12 -6.98 2.58
N LEU A 85 -3.60 -6.81 1.36
CA LEU A 85 -4.21 -7.28 0.11
C LEU A 85 -3.75 -8.70 -0.20
N PRO A 86 -4.62 -9.72 -0.12
CA PRO A 86 -4.29 -11.07 -0.55
C PRO A 86 -4.18 -11.15 -2.07
N THR A 87 -3.07 -11.72 -2.55
CA THR A 87 -2.84 -11.90 -3.99
C THR A 87 -2.17 -13.23 -4.29
N MET A 88 -2.27 -13.66 -5.54
CA MET A 88 -1.45 -14.72 -6.14
C MET A 88 -0.85 -14.24 -7.46
N ARG A 89 0.18 -14.91 -7.95
CA ARG A 89 0.77 -14.60 -9.27
C ARG A 89 -0.18 -14.98 -10.38
N SER A 90 -0.34 -14.09 -11.40
CA SER A 90 -0.99 -14.45 -12.65
C SER A 90 -0.07 -15.25 -13.55
N ASP A 91 -0.60 -15.85 -14.62
CA ASP A 91 0.22 -16.50 -15.65
C ASP A 91 1.11 -15.51 -16.40
N ALA A 92 0.80 -14.23 -16.34
CA ALA A 92 1.60 -13.14 -16.91
C ALA A 92 2.66 -12.56 -15.95
N TYR A 93 2.75 -13.03 -14.69
CA TYR A 93 3.61 -12.44 -13.66
C TYR A 93 5.07 -12.25 -14.09
N PHE A 94 5.67 -13.28 -14.67
CA PHE A 94 7.08 -13.20 -15.08
C PHE A 94 7.34 -12.27 -16.25
N ARG A 95 6.30 -11.85 -16.99
CA ARG A 95 6.42 -10.89 -18.10
C ARG A 95 6.21 -9.46 -17.64
N ASN A 96 5.26 -9.21 -16.74
CA ASN A 96 4.80 -7.87 -16.39
C ASN A 96 4.52 -7.65 -14.91
N LYS A 97 4.89 -8.59 -14.04
CA LYS A 97 4.65 -8.58 -12.58
C LYS A 97 3.16 -8.52 -12.18
N GLU A 98 2.28 -9.00 -13.07
CA GLU A 98 0.84 -9.01 -12.82
C GLU A 98 0.47 -9.99 -11.71
N LEU A 99 -0.40 -9.54 -10.81
CA LEU A 99 -0.97 -10.32 -9.72
C LEU A 99 -2.49 -10.44 -9.90
N ILE A 100 -3.06 -11.47 -9.31
CA ILE A 100 -4.50 -11.66 -9.15
C ILE A 100 -4.84 -11.39 -7.69
N MET A 101 -5.78 -10.49 -7.46
CA MET A 101 -6.31 -10.16 -6.13
C MET A 101 -7.76 -10.62 -5.98
N THR A 102 -8.24 -10.63 -4.75
CA THR A 102 -9.64 -10.90 -4.42
C THR A 102 -10.45 -9.61 -4.35
N HIS A 103 -11.72 -9.70 -4.71
CA HIS A 103 -12.68 -8.63 -4.51
C HIS A 103 -14.02 -9.23 -4.03
N LYS A 104 -14.53 -8.71 -2.91
CA LYS A 104 -15.84 -9.06 -2.38
C LYS A 104 -16.86 -8.09 -2.96
N GLU A 105 -17.76 -8.59 -3.79
CA GLU A 105 -18.74 -7.78 -4.51
C GLU A 105 -19.80 -7.20 -3.57
N ASP A 106 -20.33 -8.05 -2.68
CA ASP A 106 -21.47 -7.72 -1.83
C ASP A 106 -21.35 -8.35 -0.43
N GLU A 107 -22.32 -8.03 0.43
CA GLU A 107 -22.43 -8.60 1.78
C GLU A 107 -22.77 -10.09 1.78
N ASN A 108 -23.32 -10.63 0.67
CA ASN A 108 -23.66 -12.05 0.54
C ASN A 108 -22.42 -12.92 0.28
N SER A 109 -21.24 -12.35 0.39
CA SER A 109 -19.95 -13.06 0.26
C SER A 109 -19.68 -13.62 -1.12
N ASN A 110 -20.12 -12.91 -2.17
CA ASN A 110 -19.68 -13.17 -3.53
C ASN A 110 -18.28 -12.59 -3.73
N TYR A 111 -17.35 -13.45 -4.13
CA TYR A 111 -15.95 -13.07 -4.36
C TYR A 111 -15.58 -13.33 -5.80
N GLU A 112 -14.82 -12.42 -6.40
CA GLU A 112 -14.26 -12.56 -7.72
C GLU A 112 -12.76 -12.32 -7.73
N PHE A 113 -12.09 -12.79 -8.75
CA PHE A 113 -10.70 -12.45 -9.04
C PHE A 113 -10.62 -11.18 -9.88
N ARG A 114 -9.68 -10.30 -9.52
CA ARG A 114 -9.34 -9.11 -10.30
C ARG A 114 -7.84 -9.02 -10.51
N GLN A 115 -7.44 -8.43 -11.60
CA GLN A 115 -6.04 -8.15 -11.88
C GLN A 115 -5.56 -6.91 -11.11
N THR A 116 -4.29 -6.93 -10.70
CA THR A 116 -3.61 -5.81 -10.08
C THR A 116 -2.12 -5.85 -10.42
N ASN A 117 -1.44 -4.71 -10.40
CA ASN A 117 -0.01 -4.66 -10.67
C ASN A 117 0.71 -3.56 -9.86
N PRO A 118 0.81 -3.70 -8.55
CA PRO A 118 1.40 -2.69 -7.69
C PRO A 118 2.91 -2.52 -7.90
N GLU A 119 3.63 -3.59 -8.28
CA GLU A 119 5.07 -3.50 -8.54
C GLU A 119 5.38 -2.74 -9.82
N ALA A 120 4.66 -3.03 -10.93
CA ALA A 120 4.88 -2.30 -12.18
C ALA A 120 4.42 -0.84 -12.08
N TYR A 121 3.35 -0.56 -11.30
CA TYR A 121 2.95 0.80 -11.00
C TYR A 121 4.05 1.56 -10.24
N TYR A 122 4.66 0.94 -9.24
CA TYR A 122 5.79 1.51 -8.51
C TYR A 122 6.97 1.79 -9.45
N ASP A 123 7.38 0.82 -10.27
CA ASP A 123 8.48 0.99 -11.23
C ASP A 123 8.19 2.15 -12.21
N TRP A 124 6.96 2.21 -12.71
CA TRP A 124 6.52 3.31 -13.57
C TRP A 124 6.61 4.67 -12.86
N PHE A 125 6.17 4.74 -11.60
CA PHE A 125 6.19 5.96 -10.79
C PHE A 125 7.62 6.43 -10.51
N VAL A 126 8.50 5.52 -10.08
CA VAL A 126 9.91 5.82 -9.79
C VAL A 126 10.63 6.33 -11.04
N LYS A 127 10.39 5.68 -12.18
CA LYS A 127 10.99 6.11 -13.46
C LYS A 127 10.64 7.56 -13.83
N ARG A 128 9.46 8.04 -13.45
CA ARG A 128 9.05 9.43 -13.68
C ARG A 128 9.79 10.46 -12.84
N MET A 129 10.38 10.02 -11.76
CA MET A 129 11.08 10.88 -10.79
C MET A 129 12.60 10.74 -10.83
N GLU A 130 13.13 9.75 -11.55
CA GLU A 130 14.52 9.30 -11.43
C GLU A 130 15.52 10.43 -11.64
N GLU A 131 15.37 11.19 -12.73
CA GLU A 131 16.30 12.29 -13.07
C GLU A 131 16.24 13.42 -12.02
N GLU A 132 15.02 13.83 -11.65
CA GLU A 132 14.83 14.88 -10.64
C GLU A 132 15.33 14.42 -9.27
N LYS A 133 15.02 13.20 -8.85
CA LYS A 133 15.48 12.63 -7.59
C LYS A 133 17.00 12.62 -7.51
N LYS A 134 17.67 12.19 -8.58
CA LYS A 134 19.14 12.20 -8.67
C LYS A 134 19.70 13.61 -8.48
N LYS A 135 19.20 14.58 -9.25
CA LYS A 135 19.64 15.99 -9.15
C LYS A 135 19.45 16.56 -7.73
N LEU A 136 18.27 16.37 -7.13
CA LEU A 136 17.97 16.85 -5.79
C LEU A 136 18.85 16.20 -4.72
N THR A 137 19.17 14.90 -4.90
CA THR A 137 20.08 14.17 -4.00
C THR A 137 21.48 14.75 -4.06
N GLU A 138 22.01 15.01 -5.25
CA GLU A 138 23.31 15.63 -5.46
C GLU A 138 23.38 17.04 -4.84
N GLU A 139 22.36 17.87 -5.08
CA GLU A 139 22.26 19.22 -4.51
C GLU A 139 22.20 19.19 -2.98
N TYR A 140 21.44 18.25 -2.41
CA TYR A 140 21.35 18.08 -0.96
C TYR A 140 22.69 17.64 -0.36
N ALA A 141 23.38 16.68 -0.98
CA ALA A 141 24.68 16.20 -0.53
C ALA A 141 25.72 17.33 -0.51
N ILE A 142 25.82 18.13 -1.58
CA ILE A 142 26.72 19.28 -1.68
C ILE A 142 26.42 20.31 -0.57
N ARG A 143 25.14 20.67 -0.41
CA ARG A 143 24.72 21.66 0.59
C ARG A 143 25.05 21.23 2.02
N ASN A 144 24.93 19.94 2.32
CA ASN A 144 25.15 19.41 3.66
C ASN A 144 26.57 18.84 3.86
N LYS A 145 27.46 18.95 2.86
CA LYS A 145 28.84 18.45 2.90
C LYS A 145 28.93 16.97 3.28
N MET A 146 28.07 16.14 2.65
CA MET A 146 28.00 14.71 2.87
C MET A 146 28.11 13.95 1.53
N GLU A 147 28.40 12.66 1.59
CA GLU A 147 28.41 11.82 0.40
C GLU A 147 26.99 11.52 -0.08
N ILE A 148 26.82 11.34 -1.41
CA ILE A 148 25.50 11.06 -2.02
C ILE A 148 24.85 9.81 -1.41
N VAL A 149 25.64 8.78 -1.11
CA VAL A 149 25.16 7.51 -0.49
C VAL A 149 24.62 7.70 0.93
N GLU A 150 25.02 8.77 1.61
CA GLU A 150 24.58 9.09 2.98
C GLU A 150 23.28 9.89 3.01
N VAL A 151 22.80 10.40 1.87
CA VAL A 151 21.57 11.19 1.81
C VAL A 151 20.36 10.31 2.12
N PRO A 152 19.61 10.56 3.21
CA PRO A 152 18.44 9.75 3.53
C PRO A 152 17.34 9.98 2.49
N GLU A 153 16.76 8.91 1.96
CA GLU A 153 15.72 8.99 0.91
C GLU A 153 14.53 9.86 1.30
N TYR A 154 14.11 9.82 2.57
CA TYR A 154 12.99 10.62 3.09
C TYR A 154 13.23 12.13 3.09
N LYS A 155 14.48 12.58 2.93
CA LYS A 155 14.83 13.99 2.82
C LYS A 155 14.62 14.54 1.41
N ILE A 156 14.50 13.68 0.44
CA ILE A 156 14.37 14.06 -0.97
C ILE A 156 12.92 13.85 -1.42
N LYS A 157 12.25 14.95 -1.73
CA LYS A 157 10.90 14.97 -2.29
C LYS A 157 10.94 15.57 -3.68
N THR A 158 10.48 14.82 -4.66
CA THR A 158 10.35 15.30 -6.05
C THR A 158 9.08 16.13 -6.24
N THR A 159 9.05 16.93 -7.29
CA THR A 159 7.89 17.75 -7.66
C THR A 159 6.62 16.89 -7.82
N LEU A 160 6.73 15.69 -8.40
CA LEU A 160 5.63 14.77 -8.56
C LEU A 160 5.05 14.33 -7.19
N GLN A 161 5.91 13.96 -6.24
CA GLN A 161 5.46 13.58 -4.89
C GLN A 161 4.78 14.75 -4.18
N ILE A 162 5.38 15.95 -4.24
CA ILE A 162 4.82 17.16 -3.63
C ILE A 162 3.47 17.51 -4.24
N ALA A 163 3.33 17.44 -5.58
CA ALA A 163 2.06 17.70 -6.25
C ALA A 163 0.94 16.74 -5.79
N ILE A 164 1.26 15.45 -5.65
CA ILE A 164 0.30 14.47 -5.14
C ILE A 164 -0.07 14.76 -3.69
N GLU A 165 0.88 15.10 -2.84
CA GLU A 165 0.62 15.46 -1.44
C GLU A 165 -0.28 16.70 -1.32
N ILE A 166 -0.06 17.72 -2.17
CA ILE A 166 -0.90 18.92 -2.24
C ILE A 166 -2.32 18.56 -2.69
N LEU A 167 -2.47 17.74 -3.73
CA LEU A 167 -3.78 17.32 -4.23
C LEU A 167 -4.55 16.49 -3.18
N LYS A 168 -3.86 15.58 -2.48
CA LYS A 168 -4.44 14.85 -1.35
C LYS A 168 -4.92 15.80 -0.26
N ARG A 169 -4.08 16.75 0.14
CA ARG A 169 -4.44 17.75 1.16
C ARG A 169 -5.62 18.60 0.73
N TYR A 170 -5.65 19.02 -0.54
CA TYR A 170 -6.78 19.75 -1.09
C TYR A 170 -8.07 18.94 -1.04
N ARG A 171 -8.03 17.65 -1.43
CA ARG A 171 -9.15 16.73 -1.33
C ARG A 171 -9.66 16.65 0.12
N ASP A 172 -8.77 16.40 1.06
CA ASP A 172 -9.11 16.19 2.46
C ASP A 172 -9.76 17.44 3.10
N ILE A 173 -9.31 18.64 2.69
CA ILE A 173 -9.90 19.91 3.17
C ILE A 173 -11.22 20.19 2.48
N LYS A 174 -11.27 20.03 1.15
CA LYS A 174 -12.43 20.45 0.35
C LYS A 174 -13.62 19.52 0.49
N PHE A 175 -13.37 18.22 0.65
CA PHE A 175 -14.37 17.16 0.69
C PHE A 175 -14.50 16.49 2.06
N LYS A 176 -14.07 17.16 3.11
CA LYS A 176 -14.09 16.66 4.50
C LYS A 176 -15.49 16.20 4.95
N GLU A 177 -16.54 16.76 4.39
CA GLU A 177 -17.94 16.46 4.73
C GLU A 177 -18.61 15.45 3.77
N ILE A 178 -17.90 14.99 2.74
CA ILE A 178 -18.44 14.02 1.78
C ILE A 178 -17.94 12.63 2.23
N PRO A 179 -18.85 11.71 2.63
CA PRO A 179 -18.48 10.34 2.94
C PRO A 179 -17.75 9.73 1.74
N ASN A 180 -16.75 8.91 2.02
CA ASN A 180 -15.92 8.25 1.01
C ASN A 180 -16.77 7.65 -0.12
N ILE A 181 -16.56 8.16 -1.35
CA ILE A 181 -17.12 7.60 -2.59
C ILE A 181 -16.36 6.33 -2.95
#